data_d34bd1a34c408bf33ec7aa15ef576505
#
_entry.id   d34bd1a34c408bf33ec7aa15ef576505
#
_cell.length_a   1.000
_cell.length_b   1.000
_cell.length_c   1.000
_cell.angle_alpha   90.00
_cell.angle_beta   90.00
_cell.angle_gamma   90.00
#
_symmetry.space_group_name_H-M   'P 1'
#
loop_
_entity.id
_entity.type
_entity.pdbx_description
1 polymer ?
#
loop_
_entity_poly.entity_id
_entity_poly.type
_entity_poly.pdbx_seq_one_letter_code
_entity_poly.pdbx_strand_id
1 'polypeptide(L)'
;MKTRGFSSAAVFAILIFVSPLFAQTGGKETKVMIRAVARDAKVIGTHVGGARITVKDAASGEILAQGMQQGGTGDTDTIMKKPHTRGMAVFGSGDTSGFLAVLHLDKPTEVEISAEGPLGNAQATQRTSTTMLLMPGEDVLGEGIVLEIHGYIVTALAPLPDAKVKTGAPFEVRATVTMACGCPMEPDGMWDANKVHVVARLLRDGKVQSEFPMTYAGVQNTFHADVPASAAGSMELQVLSMDANSANFGMMKEAVTFVP
;
A
#
# COMPACT_ATOMS: atom_id res chain seq x y z
N MET A 1 -4.37 -58.47 67.50
CA MET A 1 -5.25 -57.58 66.62
C MET A 1 -4.40 -57.27 65.40
N LYS A 2 -4.76 -57.81 64.20
CA LYS A 2 -4.00 -57.66 62.96
C LYS A 2 -4.70 -56.55 62.13
N THR A 3 -3.98 -55.48 61.88
CA THR A 3 -4.43 -54.43 60.95
C THR A 3 -3.87 -54.75 59.56
N ARG A 4 -4.76 -54.91 58.60
CA ARG A 4 -4.45 -55.10 57.17
C ARG A 4 -4.28 -53.75 56.52
N GLY A 5 -3.10 -53.47 55.92
CA GLY A 5 -2.88 -52.35 55.07
C GLY A 5 -3.41 -52.61 53.66
N PHE A 6 -4.21 -51.67 53.12
CA PHE A 6 -4.65 -51.66 51.74
C PHE A 6 -3.61 -50.87 50.91
N SER A 7 -3.01 -51.55 49.95
CA SER A 7 -2.10 -50.93 48.96
C SER A 7 -2.93 -50.51 47.74
N SER A 8 -3.13 -49.20 47.55
CA SER A 8 -3.77 -48.64 46.33
C SER A 8 -2.71 -48.53 45.23
N ALA A 9 -2.85 -49.35 44.22
CA ALA A 9 -2.08 -49.21 42.97
C ALA A 9 -2.74 -48.14 42.08
N ALA A 10 -2.10 -47.01 41.87
CA ALA A 10 -2.50 -45.98 40.94
C ALA A 10 -2.08 -46.39 39.50
N VAL A 11 -3.06 -46.66 38.65
CA VAL A 11 -2.84 -46.93 37.23
C VAL A 11 -2.75 -45.55 36.51
N PHE A 12 -1.54 -45.19 36.05
CA PHE A 12 -1.30 -44.03 35.23
C PHE A 12 -1.66 -44.38 33.77
N ALA A 13 -2.81 -43.90 33.28
CA ALA A 13 -3.16 -44.02 31.87
C ALA A 13 -2.38 -42.96 31.07
N ILE A 14 -1.40 -43.41 30.27
CA ILE A 14 -0.68 -42.55 29.32
C ILE A 14 -1.60 -42.33 28.12
N LEU A 15 -2.18 -41.14 28.04
CA LEU A 15 -2.89 -40.64 26.84
C LEU A 15 -1.84 -40.30 25.78
N ILE A 16 -1.64 -41.19 24.81
CA ILE A 16 -0.85 -40.89 23.62
C ILE A 16 -1.67 -39.96 22.74
N PHE A 17 -1.33 -38.67 22.76
CA PHE A 17 -1.83 -37.70 21.78
C PHE A 17 -1.18 -38.01 20.42
N VAL A 18 -1.93 -38.72 19.57
CA VAL A 18 -1.59 -38.88 18.16
C VAL A 18 -1.98 -37.56 17.50
N SER A 19 -1.05 -36.60 17.36
CA SER A 19 -1.24 -35.45 16.49
C SER A 19 -1.47 -35.96 15.06
N PRO A 20 -2.54 -35.57 14.37
CA PRO A 20 -2.68 -35.88 12.97
C PRO A 20 -1.55 -35.19 12.21
N LEU A 21 -0.62 -35.98 11.70
CA LEU A 21 0.34 -35.56 10.69
C LEU A 21 -0.51 -35.29 9.44
N PHE A 22 -0.90 -34.02 9.20
CA PHE A 22 -1.42 -33.63 7.91
C PHE A 22 -0.31 -33.90 6.89
N ALA A 23 -0.42 -35.03 6.21
CA ALA A 23 0.35 -35.28 5.01
C ALA A 23 0.10 -34.09 4.09
N GLN A 24 1.12 -33.27 3.83
CA GLN A 24 1.09 -32.31 2.74
C GLN A 24 0.79 -33.13 1.49
N THR A 25 -0.41 -32.96 0.96
CA THR A 25 -0.79 -33.50 -0.33
C THR A 25 0.22 -32.99 -1.34
N GLY A 26 0.84 -33.89 -2.08
CA GLY A 26 2.05 -33.66 -2.88
C GLY A 26 1.82 -32.82 -4.14
N GLY A 27 1.32 -31.59 -4.01
CA GLY A 27 1.22 -30.64 -5.10
C GLY A 27 2.57 -30.27 -5.67
N LYS A 28 2.64 -29.94 -6.96
CA LYS A 28 3.86 -29.46 -7.60
C LYS A 28 4.16 -28.05 -7.11
N GLU A 29 5.39 -27.83 -6.67
CA GLU A 29 5.91 -26.50 -6.35
C GLU A 29 5.78 -25.61 -7.60
N THR A 30 5.21 -24.42 -7.41
CA THR A 30 4.97 -23.43 -8.48
C THR A 30 5.38 -22.06 -7.95
N LYS A 31 6.37 -21.44 -8.55
CA LYS A 31 6.91 -20.14 -8.13
C LYS A 31 6.29 -19.02 -8.95
N VAL A 32 5.79 -18.01 -8.27
CA VAL A 32 5.19 -16.85 -8.92
C VAL A 32 5.81 -15.58 -8.36
N MET A 33 6.55 -14.86 -9.21
CA MET A 33 7.02 -13.51 -8.91
C MET A 33 5.86 -12.53 -9.06
N ILE A 34 5.62 -11.69 -8.06
CA ILE A 34 4.55 -10.68 -8.06
C ILE A 34 5.14 -9.33 -7.69
N ARG A 35 4.72 -8.28 -8.41
CA ARG A 35 5.21 -6.91 -8.20
C ARG A 35 4.04 -5.92 -8.14
N ALA A 36 4.01 -5.12 -7.08
CA ALA A 36 3.14 -3.96 -6.97
C ALA A 36 3.90 -2.72 -7.48
N VAL A 37 3.33 -2.05 -8.45
CA VAL A 37 3.91 -0.91 -9.16
C VAL A 37 2.99 0.29 -9.02
N ALA A 38 3.54 1.47 -8.78
CA ALA A 38 2.75 2.69 -8.80
C ALA A 38 2.39 3.09 -10.24
N ARG A 39 1.16 3.48 -10.47
CA ARG A 39 0.69 3.97 -11.78
C ARG A 39 1.55 5.14 -12.24
N ASP A 40 2.06 5.06 -13.49
CA ASP A 40 2.94 6.04 -14.12
C ASP A 40 4.22 6.32 -13.29
N ALA A 41 4.70 5.30 -12.55
CA ALA A 41 5.87 5.44 -11.71
C ALA A 41 6.59 4.10 -11.49
N LYS A 42 7.38 3.99 -10.43
CA LYS A 42 8.24 2.84 -10.16
C LYS A 42 7.58 1.83 -9.23
N VAL A 43 8.32 0.77 -8.94
CA VAL A 43 7.88 -0.29 -8.01
C VAL A 43 7.73 0.28 -6.59
N ILE A 44 6.73 -0.18 -5.84
CA ILE A 44 6.50 0.24 -4.46
C ILE A 44 7.57 -0.41 -3.58
N GLY A 45 8.47 0.40 -3.01
CA GLY A 45 9.61 -0.05 -2.23
C GLY A 45 9.43 0.12 -0.72
N THR A 46 10.46 -0.33 0.03
CA THR A 46 10.46 -0.31 1.51
C THR A 46 10.28 1.08 2.10
N HIS A 47 10.81 2.13 1.46
CA HIS A 47 10.79 3.50 2.00
C HIS A 47 9.38 4.10 2.11
N VAL A 48 8.39 3.53 1.39
CA VAL A 48 6.96 3.86 1.53
C VAL A 48 6.18 2.76 2.24
N GLY A 49 6.87 1.86 2.96
CA GLY A 49 6.29 0.76 3.71
C GLY A 49 6.09 -0.52 2.90
N GLY A 50 6.47 -0.56 1.62
CA GLY A 50 6.26 -1.71 0.75
C GLY A 50 4.79 -1.96 0.42
N ALA A 51 4.51 -3.18 -0.06
CA ALA A 51 3.15 -3.64 -0.35
C ALA A 51 2.92 -5.05 0.21
N ARG A 52 1.71 -5.32 0.71
CA ARG A 52 1.27 -6.67 1.08
C ARG A 52 0.74 -7.36 -0.17
N ILE A 53 1.29 -8.53 -0.45
CA ILE A 53 0.84 -9.39 -1.54
C ILE A 53 0.09 -10.58 -0.95
N THR A 54 -1.04 -10.93 -1.56
CA THR A 54 -1.83 -12.10 -1.16
C THR A 54 -2.25 -12.86 -2.41
N VAL A 55 -2.05 -14.18 -2.40
CA VAL A 55 -2.52 -15.12 -3.42
C VAL A 55 -3.56 -16.01 -2.77
N LYS A 56 -4.76 -16.07 -3.34
CA LYS A 56 -5.87 -16.91 -2.87
C LYS A 56 -6.35 -17.84 -3.97
N ASP A 57 -6.80 -19.01 -3.61
CA ASP A 57 -7.66 -19.81 -4.48
C ASP A 57 -8.97 -19.05 -4.72
N ALA A 58 -9.31 -18.78 -5.97
CA ALA A 58 -10.46 -17.95 -6.32
C ALA A 58 -11.81 -18.62 -5.99
N ALA A 59 -11.85 -19.94 -5.95
CA ALA A 59 -13.07 -20.70 -5.68
C ALA A 59 -13.34 -20.85 -4.18
N SER A 60 -12.30 -21.17 -3.39
CA SER A 60 -12.44 -21.42 -1.95
C SER A 60 -12.19 -20.18 -1.08
N GLY A 61 -11.42 -19.20 -1.60
CA GLY A 61 -10.94 -18.06 -0.83
C GLY A 61 -9.77 -18.39 0.09
N GLU A 62 -9.24 -19.61 0.05
CA GLU A 62 -8.09 -20.03 0.83
C GLU A 62 -6.84 -19.23 0.45
N ILE A 63 -6.08 -18.76 1.44
CA ILE A 63 -4.80 -18.08 1.21
C ILE A 63 -3.74 -19.12 0.90
N LEU A 64 -3.26 -19.13 -0.33
CA LEU A 64 -2.20 -20.01 -0.81
C LEU A 64 -0.80 -19.46 -0.51
N ALA A 65 -0.64 -18.14 -0.56
CA ALA A 65 0.57 -17.44 -0.16
C ALA A 65 0.28 -16.00 0.25
N GLN A 66 1.04 -15.48 1.20
CA GLN A 66 0.99 -14.07 1.62
C GLN A 66 2.35 -13.61 2.09
N GLY A 67 2.71 -12.37 1.76
CA GLY A 67 3.95 -11.78 2.23
C GLY A 67 4.07 -10.31 1.86
N MET A 68 5.28 -9.79 2.11
CA MET A 68 5.60 -8.39 1.88
C MET A 68 6.51 -8.23 0.69
N GLN A 69 6.14 -7.35 -0.22
CA GLN A 69 7.06 -6.79 -1.19
C GLN A 69 7.89 -5.72 -0.51
N GLN A 70 9.20 -5.94 -0.43
CA GLN A 70 10.18 -5.03 0.17
C GLN A 70 11.44 -4.97 -0.70
N GLY A 71 12.18 -3.86 -0.60
CA GLY A 71 13.40 -3.61 -1.38
C GLY A 71 13.34 -2.24 -2.06
N GLY A 72 14.17 -2.06 -3.08
CA GLY A 72 14.26 -0.83 -3.85
C GLY A 72 13.13 -0.64 -4.85
N THR A 73 13.07 0.56 -5.43
CA THR A 73 12.04 0.91 -6.43
C THR A 73 12.43 0.54 -7.87
N GLY A 74 13.62 0.01 -8.07
CA GLY A 74 14.17 -0.31 -9.37
C GLY A 74 14.85 0.87 -10.09
N ASP A 75 15.47 0.56 -11.23
CA ASP A 75 16.23 1.53 -12.03
C ASP A 75 15.30 2.49 -12.78
N THR A 76 15.47 3.80 -12.53
CA THR A 76 14.62 4.84 -13.11
C THR A 76 14.75 4.92 -14.63
N ASP A 77 15.97 4.77 -15.16
CA ASP A 77 16.18 4.91 -16.60
C ASP A 77 15.53 3.74 -17.36
N THR A 78 15.65 2.54 -16.82
CA THR A 78 15.03 1.34 -17.41
C THR A 78 13.51 1.38 -17.32
N ILE A 79 12.95 1.77 -16.16
CA ILE A 79 11.50 1.73 -15.93
C ILE A 79 10.79 2.90 -16.60
N MET A 80 11.36 4.11 -16.56
CA MET A 80 10.64 5.33 -16.93
C MET A 80 11.08 5.97 -18.25
N LYS A 81 12.34 5.75 -18.70
CA LYS A 81 12.88 6.52 -19.83
C LYS A 81 13.12 5.69 -21.09
N LYS A 82 13.51 4.42 -20.93
CA LYS A 82 13.78 3.56 -22.08
C LYS A 82 12.50 3.09 -22.74
N PRO A 83 12.41 3.05 -24.06
CA PRO A 83 11.29 2.44 -24.73
C PRO A 83 11.18 0.96 -24.37
N HIS A 84 10.00 0.51 -23.95
CA HIS A 84 9.73 -0.87 -23.63
C HIS A 84 9.37 -1.65 -24.90
N THR A 85 10.12 -2.70 -25.17
CA THR A 85 9.84 -3.62 -26.27
C THR A 85 9.25 -4.92 -25.74
N ARG A 86 8.50 -5.63 -26.60
CA ARG A 86 7.89 -6.92 -26.23
C ARG A 86 8.96 -7.91 -25.75
N GLY A 87 8.76 -8.48 -24.55
CA GLY A 87 9.66 -9.45 -23.93
C GLY A 87 10.86 -8.84 -23.19
N MET A 88 10.94 -7.51 -23.13
CA MET A 88 11.93 -6.83 -22.29
C MET A 88 11.56 -7.00 -20.81
N ALA A 89 12.53 -7.37 -19.98
CA ALA A 89 12.35 -7.34 -18.53
C ALA A 89 12.56 -5.89 -18.02
N VAL A 90 11.48 -5.25 -17.60
CA VAL A 90 11.49 -3.87 -17.11
C VAL A 90 11.83 -3.82 -15.62
N PHE A 91 11.28 -4.75 -14.86
CA PHE A 91 11.42 -4.83 -13.40
C PHE A 91 12.40 -5.93 -12.95
N GLY A 92 13.04 -6.63 -13.87
CA GLY A 92 13.91 -7.79 -13.58
C GLY A 92 15.33 -7.46 -13.17
N SER A 93 15.73 -6.17 -13.10
CA SER A 93 17.12 -5.77 -12.87
C SER A 93 17.37 -5.21 -11.47
N GLY A 94 18.51 -5.57 -10.88
CA GLY A 94 19.09 -4.93 -9.70
C GLY A 94 18.23 -4.98 -8.45
N ASP A 95 18.14 -3.85 -7.77
CA ASP A 95 17.40 -3.65 -6.50
C ASP A 95 15.90 -3.37 -6.74
N THR A 96 15.25 -4.18 -7.57
CA THR A 96 13.81 -4.05 -7.80
C THR A 96 13.03 -4.99 -6.90
N SER A 97 12.21 -4.43 -6.03
CA SER A 97 11.41 -5.21 -5.08
C SER A 97 10.37 -6.09 -5.78
N GLY A 98 10.03 -7.20 -5.14
CA GLY A 98 8.98 -8.13 -5.55
C GLY A 98 8.72 -9.12 -4.43
N PHE A 99 7.65 -9.88 -4.55
CA PHE A 99 7.32 -10.99 -3.67
C PHE A 99 7.31 -12.28 -4.48
N LEU A 100 8.17 -13.24 -4.11
CA LEU A 100 8.17 -14.57 -4.70
C LEU A 100 7.23 -15.47 -3.89
N ALA A 101 6.04 -15.72 -4.42
CA ALA A 101 5.12 -16.70 -3.88
C ALA A 101 5.57 -18.11 -4.28
N VAL A 102 5.63 -19.04 -3.32
CA VAL A 102 5.87 -20.47 -3.54
C VAL A 102 4.58 -21.20 -3.20
N LEU A 103 3.94 -21.76 -4.22
CA LEU A 103 2.66 -22.45 -4.12
C LEU A 103 2.87 -23.95 -4.31
N HIS A 104 1.98 -24.78 -3.77
CA HIS A 104 1.91 -26.22 -4.03
C HIS A 104 0.55 -26.53 -4.65
N LEU A 105 0.53 -26.74 -5.98
CA LEU A 105 -0.70 -26.93 -6.74
C LEU A 105 -0.83 -28.37 -7.23
N ASP A 106 -1.98 -29.00 -6.96
CA ASP A 106 -2.28 -30.36 -7.43
C ASP A 106 -2.91 -30.39 -8.83
N LYS A 107 -3.57 -29.29 -9.19
CA LYS A 107 -4.36 -29.15 -10.42
C LYS A 107 -4.26 -27.71 -10.93
N PRO A 108 -4.65 -27.45 -12.20
CA PRO A 108 -4.86 -26.08 -12.66
C PRO A 108 -5.78 -25.34 -11.71
N THR A 109 -5.31 -24.22 -11.16
CA THR A 109 -6.00 -23.46 -10.11
C THR A 109 -6.19 -22.01 -10.52
N GLU A 110 -7.43 -21.55 -10.53
CA GLU A 110 -7.70 -20.13 -10.69
C GLU A 110 -7.40 -19.41 -9.35
N VAL A 111 -6.56 -18.38 -9.41
CA VAL A 111 -6.14 -17.63 -8.24
C VAL A 111 -6.51 -16.16 -8.37
N GLU A 112 -6.90 -15.54 -7.25
CA GLU A 112 -6.91 -14.08 -7.09
C GLU A 112 -5.59 -13.65 -6.49
N ILE A 113 -4.86 -12.78 -7.18
CA ILE A 113 -3.63 -12.15 -6.71
C ILE A 113 -3.93 -10.69 -6.41
N SER A 114 -3.66 -10.26 -5.19
CA SER A 114 -3.89 -8.88 -4.76
C SER A 114 -2.64 -8.24 -4.16
N ALA A 115 -2.52 -6.93 -4.39
CA ALA A 115 -1.53 -6.07 -3.77
C ALA A 115 -2.21 -4.93 -3.03
N GLU A 116 -1.74 -4.63 -1.82
CA GLU A 116 -2.20 -3.53 -0.97
C GLU A 116 -1.00 -2.70 -0.54
N GLY A 117 -0.98 -1.42 -0.89
CA GLY A 117 0.13 -0.51 -0.62
C GLY A 117 -0.14 0.92 -1.12
N PRO A 118 0.78 1.85 -0.87
CA PRO A 118 1.93 1.77 0.03
C PRO A 118 1.49 1.68 1.49
N LEU A 119 2.14 0.83 2.30
CA LEU A 119 1.69 0.58 3.69
C LEU A 119 2.23 1.60 4.71
N GLY A 120 3.20 2.43 4.33
CA GLY A 120 3.78 3.46 5.19
C GLY A 120 2.86 4.66 5.45
N ASN A 121 1.77 4.80 4.67
CA ASN A 121 0.78 5.85 4.86
C ASN A 121 -0.63 5.26 4.69
N ALA A 122 -1.32 5.06 5.81
CA ALA A 122 -2.63 4.40 5.83
C ALA A 122 -3.70 5.13 4.99
N GLN A 123 -3.61 6.46 4.85
CA GLN A 123 -4.56 7.23 4.04
C GLN A 123 -4.28 7.13 2.54
N ALA A 124 -3.05 6.74 2.14
CA ALA A 124 -2.65 6.53 0.76
C ALA A 124 -2.72 5.06 0.33
N THR A 125 -2.95 4.14 1.27
CA THR A 125 -3.01 2.70 0.97
C THR A 125 -4.19 2.40 0.05
N GLN A 126 -3.88 1.79 -1.10
CA GLN A 126 -4.84 1.31 -2.10
C GLN A 126 -4.68 -0.20 -2.31
N ARG A 127 -5.69 -0.81 -2.88
CA ARG A 127 -5.67 -2.24 -3.23
C ARG A 127 -6.02 -2.43 -4.70
N THR A 128 -5.28 -3.32 -5.35
CA THR A 128 -5.56 -3.82 -6.69
C THR A 128 -5.54 -5.34 -6.69
N SER A 129 -6.23 -5.97 -7.62
CA SER A 129 -6.18 -7.43 -7.79
C SER A 129 -6.40 -7.84 -9.24
N THR A 130 -5.96 -9.05 -9.56
CA THR A 130 -6.23 -9.75 -10.81
C THR A 130 -6.54 -11.21 -10.54
N THR A 131 -7.31 -11.82 -11.43
CA THR A 131 -7.61 -13.26 -11.39
C THR A 131 -6.97 -13.93 -12.59
N MET A 132 -6.32 -15.08 -12.37
CA MET A 132 -5.69 -15.84 -13.45
C MET A 132 -5.59 -17.32 -13.13
N LEU A 133 -5.43 -18.15 -14.18
CA LEU A 133 -5.18 -19.58 -14.04
C LEU A 133 -3.67 -19.83 -13.88
N LEU A 134 -3.30 -20.60 -12.85
CA LEU A 134 -1.94 -21.12 -12.67
C LEU A 134 -1.92 -22.63 -12.92
N MET A 135 -0.81 -23.11 -13.52
CA MET A 135 -0.59 -24.52 -13.80
C MET A 135 0.43 -25.11 -12.82
N PRO A 136 0.19 -26.32 -12.29
CA PRO A 136 1.13 -26.98 -11.39
C PRO A 136 2.51 -27.17 -12.00
N GLY A 137 3.55 -26.61 -11.36
CA GLY A 137 4.94 -26.72 -11.77
C GLY A 137 5.37 -25.79 -12.91
N GLU A 138 4.48 -24.88 -13.37
CA GLU A 138 4.83 -23.88 -14.37
C GLU A 138 5.13 -22.54 -13.64
N ASP A 139 6.41 -22.24 -13.49
CA ASP A 139 6.89 -21.05 -12.80
C ASP A 139 6.65 -19.77 -13.60
N VAL A 140 6.20 -18.72 -12.93
CA VAL A 140 6.06 -17.36 -13.47
C VAL A 140 7.12 -16.47 -12.85
N LEU A 141 8.29 -16.38 -13.48
CA LEU A 141 9.46 -15.67 -12.97
C LEU A 141 9.79 -14.42 -13.82
N GLY A 142 10.96 -13.84 -13.60
CA GLY A 142 11.45 -12.66 -14.34
C GLY A 142 10.63 -11.40 -14.04
N GLU A 143 9.92 -10.88 -15.02
CA GLU A 143 8.99 -9.76 -14.87
C GLU A 143 7.90 -10.09 -13.84
N GLY A 144 7.40 -11.32 -13.90
CA GLY A 144 6.35 -11.79 -13.02
C GLY A 144 4.98 -11.21 -13.34
N ILE A 145 4.11 -11.21 -12.35
CA ILE A 145 2.77 -10.61 -12.41
C ILE A 145 2.85 -9.20 -11.83
N VAL A 146 2.54 -8.22 -12.67
CA VAL A 146 2.59 -6.80 -12.29
C VAL A 146 1.19 -6.33 -11.94
N LEU A 147 1.04 -5.81 -10.72
CA LEU A 147 -0.20 -5.21 -10.21
C LEU A 147 0.01 -3.71 -10.04
N GLU A 148 -0.78 -2.92 -10.76
CA GLU A 148 -0.68 -1.48 -10.74
C GLU A 148 -1.55 -0.88 -9.64
N ILE A 149 -0.97 -0.02 -8.82
CA ILE A 149 -1.63 0.74 -7.75
C ILE A 149 -1.66 2.21 -8.14
N HIS A 150 -2.86 2.77 -8.22
CA HIS A 150 -3.09 4.17 -8.52
C HIS A 150 -3.01 5.02 -7.26
N GLY A 151 -2.58 6.28 -7.39
CA GLY A 151 -2.70 7.27 -6.35
C GLY A 151 -1.41 8.03 -6.03
N TYR A 152 -1.60 9.04 -5.18
CA TYR A 152 -0.55 9.84 -4.58
C TYR A 152 -0.49 9.62 -3.07
N ILE A 153 0.69 9.77 -2.49
CA ILE A 153 0.85 9.90 -1.05
C ILE A 153 0.78 11.39 -0.72
N VAL A 154 -0.25 11.79 0.03
CA VAL A 154 -0.44 13.15 0.52
C VAL A 154 -0.19 13.16 2.03
N THR A 155 0.70 14.04 2.50
CA THR A 155 1.02 14.15 3.92
C THR A 155 1.02 15.60 4.35
N ALA A 156 0.28 15.93 5.42
CA ALA A 156 0.27 17.27 5.99
C ALA A 156 1.62 17.64 6.61
N LEU A 157 2.05 18.87 6.37
CA LEU A 157 3.19 19.50 7.05
C LEU A 157 2.73 20.62 7.99
N ALA A 158 1.64 21.32 7.62
CA ALA A 158 1.00 22.34 8.41
C ALA A 158 -0.48 22.50 8.00
N PRO A 159 -1.40 22.72 8.97
CA PRO A 159 -1.18 22.55 10.39
C PRO A 159 -0.86 21.09 10.73
N LEU A 160 -0.26 20.81 11.87
CA LEU A 160 -0.10 19.45 12.36
C LEU A 160 -1.44 18.93 12.90
N PRO A 161 -1.65 17.60 12.98
CA PRO A 161 -2.86 17.01 13.56
C PRO A 161 -3.18 17.62 14.94
N ASP A 162 -4.47 17.88 15.19
CA ASP A 162 -4.98 18.50 16.42
C ASP A 162 -4.48 19.92 16.71
N ALA A 163 -3.92 20.61 15.71
CA ALA A 163 -3.48 21.99 15.84
C ALA A 163 -4.64 22.92 16.24
N LYS A 164 -4.32 23.90 17.06
CA LYS A 164 -5.20 25.03 17.40
C LYS A 164 -4.83 26.24 16.57
N VAL A 165 -5.68 26.61 15.64
CA VAL A 165 -5.49 27.74 14.72
C VAL A 165 -6.31 28.91 15.23
N LYS A 166 -5.69 30.10 15.37
CA LYS A 166 -6.42 31.32 15.76
C LYS A 166 -7.28 31.81 14.60
N THR A 167 -8.53 32.23 14.93
CA THR A 167 -9.40 32.89 13.96
C THR A 167 -8.97 34.35 13.74
N GLY A 168 -9.43 34.95 12.63
CA GLY A 168 -9.19 36.37 12.32
C GLY A 168 -7.95 36.65 11.49
N ALA A 169 -7.09 35.63 11.23
CA ALA A 169 -5.98 35.75 10.31
C ALA A 169 -5.89 34.47 9.42
N PRO A 170 -5.37 34.56 8.20
CA PRO A 170 -5.06 33.38 7.41
C PRO A 170 -4.04 32.48 8.12
N PHE A 171 -4.16 31.18 7.90
CA PHE A 171 -3.16 30.19 8.32
C PHE A 171 -2.65 29.41 7.11
N GLU A 172 -1.38 29.01 7.16
CA GLU A 172 -0.80 28.23 6.08
C GLU A 172 -1.26 26.78 6.16
N VAL A 173 -1.76 26.24 5.05
CA VAL A 173 -1.88 24.81 4.80
C VAL A 173 -0.70 24.41 3.91
N ARG A 174 0.08 23.46 4.37
CA ARG A 174 1.24 22.91 3.65
C ARG A 174 1.19 21.39 3.67
N ALA A 175 1.41 20.77 2.52
CA ALA A 175 1.42 19.32 2.40
C ALA A 175 2.48 18.87 1.38
N THR A 176 2.98 17.64 1.56
CA THR A 176 3.74 16.96 0.50
C THR A 176 2.82 16.09 -0.32
N VAL A 177 3.12 16.01 -1.62
CA VAL A 177 2.50 15.08 -2.58
C VAL A 177 3.62 14.34 -3.30
N THR A 178 3.59 13.00 -3.25
CA THR A 178 4.51 12.13 -3.99
C THR A 178 3.75 11.05 -4.72
N MET A 179 4.39 10.42 -5.71
CA MET A 179 3.85 9.20 -6.34
C MET A 179 3.69 8.10 -5.30
N ALA A 180 2.84 7.11 -5.55
CA ALA A 180 2.63 5.98 -4.61
C ALA A 180 3.92 5.16 -4.35
N CYS A 181 4.92 5.22 -5.23
CA CYS A 181 6.26 4.70 -4.98
C CYS A 181 7.15 5.62 -4.12
N GLY A 182 6.66 6.79 -3.67
CA GLY A 182 7.47 7.81 -2.99
C GLY A 182 8.41 8.59 -3.93
N CYS A 183 8.27 8.42 -5.22
CA CYS A 183 9.06 9.15 -6.22
C CYS A 183 8.70 10.64 -6.18
N PRO A 184 9.72 11.53 -6.20
CA PRO A 184 9.53 12.95 -5.95
C PRO A 184 8.89 13.67 -7.12
N MET A 185 8.13 14.72 -6.82
CA MET A 185 7.50 15.60 -7.78
C MET A 185 8.12 17.00 -7.72
N GLU A 186 8.36 17.57 -8.89
CA GLU A 186 8.86 18.95 -9.04
C GLU A 186 8.39 19.53 -10.37
N PRO A 187 8.28 20.86 -10.52
CA PRO A 187 7.92 21.48 -11.79
C PRO A 187 8.91 21.08 -12.90
N ASP A 188 8.37 20.73 -14.07
CA ASP A 188 9.11 20.30 -15.26
C ASP A 188 9.97 19.03 -15.04
N GLY A 189 9.79 18.34 -13.91
CA GLY A 189 10.45 17.08 -13.59
C GLY A 189 9.80 15.88 -14.28
N MET A 190 10.33 14.69 -14.00
CA MET A 190 9.78 13.43 -14.52
C MET A 190 8.32 13.24 -14.06
N TRP A 191 8.05 13.53 -12.81
CA TRP A 191 6.71 13.63 -12.23
C TRP A 191 6.44 15.11 -11.98
N ASP A 192 5.85 15.72 -13.01
CA ASP A 192 5.72 17.17 -13.12
C ASP A 192 4.63 17.71 -12.19
N ALA A 193 5.06 18.46 -11.18
CA ALA A 193 4.16 19.07 -10.21
C ALA A 193 3.15 20.04 -10.84
N ASN A 194 3.45 20.61 -12.02
CA ASN A 194 2.53 21.51 -12.75
C ASN A 194 1.31 20.79 -13.32
N LYS A 195 1.36 19.45 -13.44
CA LYS A 195 0.26 18.63 -13.96
C LYS A 195 -0.71 18.13 -12.88
N VAL A 196 -0.34 18.33 -11.61
CA VAL A 196 -1.15 17.86 -10.48
C VAL A 196 -1.95 19.02 -9.90
N HIS A 197 -3.26 18.86 -9.89
CA HIS A 197 -4.15 19.83 -9.25
C HIS A 197 -4.26 19.50 -7.76
N VAL A 198 -3.78 20.39 -6.89
CA VAL A 198 -3.81 20.22 -5.44
C VAL A 198 -4.72 21.25 -4.82
N VAL A 199 -5.62 20.82 -3.91
CA VAL A 199 -6.56 21.71 -3.22
C VAL A 199 -6.65 21.40 -1.74
N ALA A 200 -6.77 22.42 -0.92
CA ALA A 200 -7.14 22.31 0.50
C ALA A 200 -8.64 22.57 0.65
N ARG A 201 -9.33 21.73 1.43
CA ARG A 201 -10.74 21.89 1.78
C ARG A 201 -10.93 21.96 3.28
N LEU A 202 -11.81 22.82 3.72
CA LEU A 202 -12.31 22.82 5.09
C LEU A 202 -13.74 22.28 5.10
N LEU A 203 -14.00 21.29 5.95
CA LEU A 203 -15.30 20.69 6.10
C LEU A 203 -15.82 20.85 7.54
N ARG A 204 -17.12 21.07 7.67
CA ARG A 204 -17.83 21.00 8.94
C ARG A 204 -18.99 20.01 8.80
N ASP A 205 -19.06 19.04 9.70
CA ASP A 205 -20.09 17.99 9.68
C ASP A 205 -20.20 17.29 8.32
N GLY A 206 -19.04 17.00 7.69
CA GLY A 206 -18.93 16.35 6.39
C GLY A 206 -19.29 17.22 5.17
N LYS A 207 -19.61 18.51 5.39
CA LYS A 207 -19.96 19.44 4.31
C LYS A 207 -18.80 20.40 4.03
N VAL A 208 -18.40 20.48 2.77
CA VAL A 208 -17.38 21.44 2.31
C VAL A 208 -17.86 22.85 2.58
N GLN A 209 -17.10 23.60 3.38
CA GLN A 209 -17.34 25.01 3.67
C GLN A 209 -16.57 25.92 2.69
N SER A 210 -15.34 25.50 2.36
CA SER A 210 -14.46 26.26 1.49
C SER A 210 -13.41 25.35 0.85
N GLU A 211 -12.92 25.79 -0.31
CA GLU A 211 -11.87 25.11 -1.07
C GLU A 211 -10.86 26.15 -1.58
N PHE A 212 -9.58 25.83 -1.49
CA PHE A 212 -8.47 26.71 -1.84
C PHE A 212 -7.47 25.96 -2.70
N PRO A 213 -7.16 26.44 -3.91
CA PRO A 213 -6.06 25.92 -4.71
C PRO A 213 -4.75 26.02 -3.94
N MET A 214 -3.94 24.95 -3.97
CA MET A 214 -2.59 24.96 -3.44
C MET A 214 -1.60 25.07 -4.58
N THR A 215 -0.54 25.85 -4.36
CA THR A 215 0.55 26.05 -5.34
C THR A 215 1.82 25.38 -4.87
N TYR A 216 2.68 25.06 -5.82
CA TYR A 216 4.02 24.51 -5.50
C TYR A 216 4.83 25.53 -4.68
N ALA A 217 5.39 25.07 -3.55
CA ALA A 217 6.02 25.96 -2.55
C ALA A 217 7.53 26.26 -2.83
N GLY A 218 8.05 25.88 -4.01
CA GLY A 218 9.49 26.02 -4.30
C GLY A 218 10.39 24.98 -3.62
N VAL A 219 9.80 24.02 -2.93
CA VAL A 219 10.49 22.89 -2.28
C VAL A 219 9.91 21.60 -2.83
N GLN A 220 10.77 20.64 -3.17
CA GLN A 220 10.38 19.37 -3.77
C GLN A 220 9.20 18.72 -3.03
N ASN A 221 8.24 18.24 -3.78
CA ASN A 221 6.97 17.61 -3.31
C ASN A 221 5.99 18.54 -2.58
N THR A 222 6.36 19.79 -2.29
CA THR A 222 5.61 20.61 -1.33
C THR A 222 4.66 21.58 -2.02
N PHE A 223 3.41 21.57 -1.55
CA PHE A 223 2.35 22.50 -1.97
C PHE A 223 1.85 23.28 -0.75
N HIS A 224 1.40 24.52 -0.97
CA HIS A 224 0.90 25.38 0.08
C HIS A 224 -0.28 26.26 -0.38
N ALA A 225 -1.07 26.69 0.59
CA ALA A 225 -2.08 27.74 0.45
C ALA A 225 -2.27 28.50 1.76
N ASP A 226 -2.57 29.79 1.67
CA ASP A 226 -3.05 30.59 2.80
C ASP A 226 -4.58 30.48 2.87
N VAL A 227 -5.08 29.92 3.98
CA VAL A 227 -6.49 29.61 4.18
C VAL A 227 -7.08 30.53 5.25
N PRO A 228 -8.17 31.25 4.99
CA PRO A 228 -8.84 32.08 5.99
C PRO A 228 -9.40 31.25 7.13
N ALA A 229 -9.08 31.63 8.37
CA ALA A 229 -9.65 31.08 9.59
C ALA A 229 -10.84 31.94 10.07
N SER A 230 -12.01 31.77 9.45
CA SER A 230 -13.13 32.71 9.62
C SER A 230 -14.10 32.35 10.76
N ALA A 231 -14.15 31.12 11.23
CA ALA A 231 -15.11 30.68 12.25
C ALA A 231 -14.48 29.72 13.25
N ALA A 232 -14.71 29.97 14.54
CA ALA A 232 -14.26 29.06 15.61
C ALA A 232 -15.01 27.71 15.58
N GLY A 233 -14.36 26.68 16.10
CA GLY A 233 -14.88 25.33 16.23
C GLY A 233 -14.00 24.28 15.53
N SER A 234 -14.40 23.02 15.64
CA SER A 234 -13.71 21.91 14.98
C SER A 234 -14.11 21.82 13.49
N MET A 235 -13.12 21.58 12.65
CA MET A 235 -13.29 21.30 11.22
C MET A 235 -12.39 20.13 10.81
N GLU A 236 -12.74 19.47 9.70
CA GLU A 236 -11.85 18.56 9.00
C GLU A 236 -11.13 19.34 7.90
N LEU A 237 -9.81 19.28 7.89
CA LEU A 237 -8.97 19.71 6.78
C LEU A 237 -8.75 18.50 5.87
N GLN A 238 -9.04 18.67 4.59
CA GLN A 238 -8.65 17.72 3.55
C GLN A 238 -7.66 18.38 2.59
N VAL A 239 -6.62 17.66 2.19
CA VAL A 239 -5.78 18.02 1.03
C VAL A 239 -5.97 16.93 -0.01
N LEU A 240 -6.39 17.36 -1.19
CA LEU A 240 -6.62 16.48 -2.35
C LEU A 240 -5.57 16.75 -3.41
N SER A 241 -5.04 15.71 -4.02
CA SER A 241 -4.19 15.78 -5.21
C SER A 241 -4.84 14.99 -6.34
N MET A 242 -4.88 15.58 -7.53
CA MET A 242 -5.67 15.06 -8.65
C MET A 242 -4.90 15.19 -9.96
N ASP A 243 -4.75 14.07 -10.67
CA ASP A 243 -4.39 14.02 -12.08
C ASP A 243 -5.30 13.03 -12.81
N ALA A 244 -6.28 13.55 -13.53
CA ALA A 244 -7.23 12.74 -14.27
C ALA A 244 -6.58 12.02 -15.47
N ASN A 245 -5.48 12.54 -16.03
CA ASN A 245 -4.82 11.95 -17.20
C ASN A 245 -4.11 10.64 -16.85
N SER A 246 -3.46 10.59 -15.68
CA SER A 246 -2.83 9.37 -15.17
C SER A 246 -3.78 8.52 -14.32
N ALA A 247 -4.99 9.04 -14.01
CA ALA A 247 -5.93 8.48 -13.06
C ALA A 247 -5.32 8.28 -11.67
N ASN A 248 -4.42 9.19 -11.26
CA ASN A 248 -3.85 9.22 -9.93
C ASN A 248 -4.56 10.26 -9.07
N PHE A 249 -5.08 9.83 -7.93
CA PHE A 249 -5.77 10.68 -6.95
C PHE A 249 -5.24 10.37 -5.56
N GLY A 250 -5.05 11.42 -4.75
CA GLY A 250 -4.62 11.26 -3.37
C GLY A 250 -5.41 12.15 -2.43
N MET A 251 -5.56 11.73 -1.19
CA MET A 251 -6.23 12.50 -0.17
C MET A 251 -5.60 12.24 1.19
N MET A 252 -5.37 13.32 1.96
CA MET A 252 -5.19 13.26 3.40
C MET A 252 -6.30 14.04 4.07
N LYS A 253 -6.63 13.66 5.29
CA LYS A 253 -7.57 14.37 6.15
C LYS A 253 -7.12 14.37 7.59
N GLU A 254 -7.37 15.47 8.28
CA GLU A 254 -7.08 15.61 9.70
C GLU A 254 -8.04 16.60 10.38
N ALA A 255 -8.17 16.49 11.69
CA ALA A 255 -8.95 17.42 12.48
C ALA A 255 -8.13 18.68 12.78
N VAL A 256 -8.78 19.86 12.63
CA VAL A 256 -8.20 21.17 12.99
C VAL A 256 -9.20 21.91 13.85
N THR A 257 -8.73 22.51 14.98
CA THR A 257 -9.58 23.29 15.86
C THR A 257 -9.28 24.79 15.72
N PHE A 258 -10.29 25.56 15.31
CA PHE A 258 -10.20 27.02 15.26
C PHE A 258 -10.62 27.62 16.59
N VAL A 259 -9.76 28.46 17.16
CA VAL A 259 -9.95 29.15 18.45
C VAL A 259 -9.98 30.66 18.24
N PRO A 260 -10.73 31.41 19.08
CA PRO A 260 -10.76 32.88 19.03
C PRO A 260 -9.38 33.52 19.17
#